data_386c011d3aeef61ce8c7ef2d8c88dfa3
#
_entry.id   386c011d3aeef61ce8c7ef2d8c88dfa3
#
_cell.length_a   1.000
_cell.length_b   1.000
_cell.length_c   1.000
_cell.angle_alpha   90.00
_cell.angle_beta   90.00
_cell.angle_gamma   90.00
#
_symmetry.space_group_name_H-M   'P 1'
#
loop_
_entity.id
_entity.type
_entity.pdbx_description
1 polymer ?
#
loop_
_entity_poly.entity_id
_entity_poly.type
_entity_poly.pdbx_seq_one_letter_code
_entity_poly.pdbx_strand_id
1 'polypeptide(L)'
;MITLIKESDQLKMPWKNRQGTTAQILISPPGSTLDKLDFDYRLSSAPIKEAGSFSRFPGYQRILLPVSGAGFVLNGHPYATFEAAHFSGDDETHCELLKKEVTDLGLIYHPARISANVRVLNLPFPLSLTLEADKCYLCHLLEGQLTVQGQQVAPGETLVVQGEESIRFECGKKTTLAFFTLQPKQAAV
;
A
#
# COMPACT_ATOMS: atom_id res chain seq x y z
N MET A 1 -14.48 -12.26 -4.45
CA MET A 1 -13.46 -12.43 -5.53
C MET A 1 -12.08 -12.13 -4.98
N ILE A 2 -11.10 -13.00 -5.22
CA ILE A 2 -9.70 -12.82 -4.81
C ILE A 2 -8.85 -12.79 -6.08
N THR A 3 -8.08 -11.71 -6.28
CA THR A 3 -7.21 -11.52 -7.44
C THR A 3 -5.77 -11.30 -6.97
N LEU A 4 -4.81 -12.06 -7.52
CA LEU A 4 -3.39 -11.85 -7.25
C LEU A 4 -2.79 -10.90 -8.29
N ILE A 5 -2.12 -9.86 -7.82
CA ILE A 5 -1.27 -8.97 -8.61
C ILE A 5 0.17 -9.38 -8.33
N LYS A 6 0.82 -9.94 -9.33
CA LYS A 6 2.22 -10.35 -9.27
C LYS A 6 3.15 -9.16 -9.45
N GLU A 7 4.39 -9.30 -9.01
CA GLU A 7 5.38 -8.26 -9.24
C GLU A 7 5.61 -7.99 -10.74
N SER A 8 5.49 -9.01 -11.60
CA SER A 8 5.57 -8.88 -13.07
C SER A 8 4.46 -8.03 -13.68
N ASP A 9 3.31 -7.92 -13.01
CA ASP A 9 2.13 -7.21 -13.51
C ASP A 9 2.15 -5.72 -13.13
N GLN A 10 3.08 -5.32 -12.24
CA GLN A 10 3.20 -3.97 -11.75
C GLN A 10 3.78 -3.04 -12.80
N LEU A 11 3.16 -1.87 -12.97
CA LEU A 11 3.65 -0.86 -13.91
C LEU A 11 4.86 -0.12 -13.31
N LYS A 12 6.02 -0.29 -13.91
CA LYS A 12 7.25 0.41 -13.53
C LYS A 12 7.26 1.82 -14.12
N MET A 13 7.22 2.84 -13.27
CA MET A 13 7.18 4.25 -13.64
C MET A 13 8.48 4.94 -13.23
N PRO A 14 9.39 5.25 -14.17
CA PRO A 14 10.60 5.98 -13.83
C PRO A 14 10.27 7.41 -13.37
N TRP A 15 11.01 7.87 -12.37
CA TRP A 15 10.86 9.26 -11.89
C TRP A 15 11.36 10.27 -12.94
N LYS A 16 10.82 11.47 -12.92
CA LYS A 16 11.21 12.55 -13.85
C LYS A 16 12.72 12.88 -13.77
N ASN A 17 13.32 12.78 -12.58
CA ASN A 17 14.74 13.00 -12.33
C ASN A 17 15.62 11.78 -12.64
N ARG A 18 15.03 10.64 -13.07
CA ARG A 18 15.72 9.36 -13.35
C ARG A 18 16.47 8.75 -12.15
N GLN A 19 16.22 9.20 -10.93
CA GLN A 19 16.90 8.70 -9.71
C GLN A 19 16.18 7.52 -9.07
N GLY A 20 15.03 7.12 -9.60
CA GLY A 20 14.28 5.99 -9.07
C GLY A 20 13.13 5.57 -9.97
N THR A 21 12.47 4.50 -9.54
CA THR A 21 11.30 3.94 -10.22
C THR A 21 10.25 3.62 -9.17
N THR A 22 9.02 4.05 -9.40
CA THR A 22 7.86 3.60 -8.62
C THR A 22 7.23 2.41 -9.31
N ALA A 23 7.01 1.34 -8.57
CA ALA A 23 6.16 0.23 -9.01
C ALA A 23 4.70 0.55 -8.64
N GLN A 24 3.89 0.89 -9.62
CA GLN A 24 2.44 0.98 -9.42
C GLN A 24 1.87 -0.42 -9.37
N ILE A 25 1.42 -0.84 -8.19
CA ILE A 25 0.84 -2.17 -7.95
C ILE A 25 -0.56 -2.21 -8.54
N LEU A 26 -1.38 -1.20 -8.22
CA LEU A 26 -2.71 -1.05 -8.79
C LEU A 26 -3.19 0.40 -8.72
N ILE A 27 -4.16 0.74 -9.57
CA ILE A 27 -4.93 1.98 -9.54
C ILE A 27 -6.40 1.66 -9.80
N SER A 28 -7.30 2.34 -9.14
CA SER A 28 -8.76 2.13 -9.28
C SER A 28 -9.49 3.45 -9.49
N PRO A 29 -10.43 3.53 -10.45
CA PRO A 29 -10.76 2.48 -11.42
C PRO A 29 -9.64 2.25 -12.45
N PRO A 30 -9.63 1.10 -13.13
CA PRO A 30 -8.68 0.83 -14.20
C PRO A 30 -8.74 1.91 -15.30
N GLY A 31 -7.55 2.33 -15.76
CA GLY A 31 -7.43 3.38 -16.77
C GLY A 31 -7.30 4.80 -16.22
N SER A 32 -7.46 4.99 -14.91
CA SER A 32 -7.14 6.25 -14.24
C SER A 32 -5.65 6.55 -14.26
N THR A 33 -5.28 7.82 -14.15
CA THR A 33 -3.89 8.26 -14.21
C THR A 33 -3.55 9.26 -13.10
N LEU A 34 -2.27 9.33 -12.72
CA LEU A 34 -1.78 10.33 -11.78
C LEU A 34 -1.92 11.77 -12.30
N ASP A 35 -1.74 11.97 -13.60
CA ASP A 35 -1.81 13.33 -14.20
C ASP A 35 -3.23 13.90 -14.21
N LYS A 36 -4.24 13.03 -14.35
CA LYS A 36 -5.65 13.45 -14.34
C LYS A 36 -6.23 13.55 -12.93
N LEU A 37 -5.61 12.91 -11.94
CA LEU A 37 -6.15 12.79 -10.57
C LEU A 37 -7.61 12.27 -10.56
N ASP A 38 -7.88 11.25 -11.40
CA ASP A 38 -9.23 10.71 -11.62
C ASP A 38 -9.45 9.34 -10.97
N PHE A 39 -8.53 8.93 -10.08
CA PHE A 39 -8.58 7.63 -9.38
C PHE A 39 -9.23 7.74 -8.00
N ASP A 40 -9.80 6.62 -7.53
CA ASP A 40 -10.33 6.49 -6.18
C ASP A 40 -9.22 6.15 -5.18
N TYR A 41 -8.33 5.22 -5.58
CA TYR A 41 -7.13 4.87 -4.82
C TYR A 41 -6.04 4.29 -5.72
N ARG A 42 -4.80 4.39 -5.25
CA ARG A 42 -3.62 3.86 -5.92
C ARG A 42 -2.65 3.30 -4.87
N LEU A 43 -2.25 2.04 -5.04
CA LEU A 43 -1.19 1.40 -4.26
C LEU A 43 0.08 1.33 -5.10
N SER A 44 1.20 1.70 -4.50
CA SER A 44 2.51 1.66 -5.17
C SER A 44 3.64 1.47 -4.18
N SER A 45 4.79 1.03 -4.66
CA SER A 45 6.01 0.90 -3.88
C SER A 45 7.18 1.55 -4.60
N ALA A 46 8.07 2.18 -3.84
CA ALA A 46 9.26 2.83 -4.37
C ALA A 46 10.44 2.77 -3.40
N PRO A 47 11.68 2.65 -3.91
CA PRO A 47 12.87 2.87 -3.10
C PRO A 47 13.09 4.37 -2.89
N ILE A 48 13.28 4.80 -1.64
CA ILE A 48 13.70 6.14 -1.26
C ILE A 48 15.18 6.05 -0.92
N LYS A 49 16.03 6.67 -1.74
CA LYS A 49 17.49 6.60 -1.64
C LYS A 49 18.11 7.84 -1.05
N GLU A 50 17.44 8.97 -1.17
CA GLU A 50 17.89 10.28 -0.76
C GLU A 50 16.77 11.06 -0.10
N ALA A 51 17.13 12.02 0.74
CA ALA A 51 16.19 12.98 1.31
C ALA A 51 15.59 13.84 0.19
N GLY A 52 14.32 14.21 0.32
CA GLY A 52 13.66 15.05 -0.68
C GLY A 52 12.19 15.27 -0.40
N SER A 53 11.59 16.16 -1.18
CA SER A 53 10.18 16.46 -1.09
C SER A 53 9.35 15.48 -1.93
N PHE A 54 8.23 15.07 -1.38
CA PHE A 54 7.27 14.24 -2.12
C PHE A 54 6.36 15.10 -3.00
N SER A 55 5.90 14.50 -4.08
CA SER A 55 4.88 15.11 -4.94
C SER A 55 3.60 15.36 -4.16
N ARG A 56 2.96 16.49 -4.42
CA ARG A 56 1.63 16.78 -3.89
C ARG A 56 0.55 16.09 -4.71
N PHE A 57 -0.52 15.72 -4.03
CA PHE A 57 -1.74 15.15 -4.62
C PHE A 57 -2.96 15.89 -4.06
N PRO A 58 -3.29 17.08 -4.62
CA PRO A 58 -4.35 17.93 -4.11
C PRO A 58 -5.68 17.20 -3.98
N GLY A 59 -6.32 17.30 -2.81
CA GLY A 59 -7.60 16.66 -2.51
C GLY A 59 -7.52 15.19 -2.14
N TYR A 60 -6.32 14.59 -2.07
CA TYR A 60 -6.12 13.19 -1.70
C TYR A 60 -5.53 13.05 -0.29
N GLN A 61 -5.76 11.89 0.31
CA GLN A 61 -5.09 11.45 1.53
C GLN A 61 -4.04 10.38 1.19
N ARG A 62 -3.02 10.28 2.02
CA ARG A 62 -1.91 9.35 1.83
C ARG A 62 -1.67 8.52 3.09
N ILE A 63 -1.38 7.25 2.89
CA ILE A 63 -0.80 6.35 3.87
C ILE A 63 0.55 5.91 3.31
N LEU A 64 1.62 6.09 4.07
CA LEU A 64 2.96 5.69 3.67
C LEU A 64 3.57 4.78 4.73
N LEU A 65 3.99 3.59 4.32
CA LEU A 65 4.54 2.56 5.19
C LEU A 65 5.96 2.24 4.75
N PRO A 66 7.00 2.47 5.58
CA PRO A 66 8.33 1.95 5.30
C PRO A 66 8.31 0.43 5.48
N VAL A 67 8.65 -0.31 4.41
CA VAL A 67 8.58 -1.78 4.39
C VAL A 67 9.95 -2.44 4.39
N SER A 68 11.03 -1.66 4.26
CA SER A 68 12.40 -2.12 4.43
C SER A 68 13.28 -1.00 5.00
N GLY A 69 14.52 -1.33 5.36
CA GLY A 69 15.46 -0.36 5.92
C GLY A 69 15.14 -0.02 7.40
N ALA A 70 15.52 1.17 7.84
CA ALA A 70 15.33 1.63 9.23
C ALA A 70 14.11 2.54 9.42
N GLY A 71 13.42 2.89 8.33
CA GLY A 71 12.37 3.90 8.34
C GLY A 71 12.84 5.27 7.86
N PHE A 72 11.96 6.25 7.97
CA PHE A 72 12.17 7.62 7.51
C PHE A 72 11.63 8.65 8.50
N VAL A 73 11.96 9.92 8.28
CA VAL A 73 11.38 11.07 8.97
C VAL A 73 10.55 11.87 7.98
N LEU A 74 9.28 12.13 8.27
CA LEU A 74 8.42 13.01 7.48
C LEU A 74 8.14 14.29 8.26
N ASN A 75 8.55 15.42 7.71
CA ASN A 75 8.36 16.74 8.35
C ASN A 75 8.79 16.77 9.83
N GLY A 76 9.92 16.14 10.15
CA GLY A 76 10.48 16.08 11.50
C GLY A 76 9.91 14.97 12.40
N HIS A 77 8.91 14.20 11.95
CA HIS A 77 8.36 13.07 12.70
C HIS A 77 8.93 11.73 12.20
N PRO A 78 9.61 10.93 13.04
CA PRO A 78 10.18 9.65 12.66
C PRO A 78 9.11 8.55 12.57
N TYR A 79 9.25 7.67 11.58
CA TYR A 79 8.46 6.46 11.38
C TYR A 79 9.40 5.28 11.19
N ALA A 80 9.33 4.32 12.08
CA ALA A 80 10.10 3.08 11.98
C ALA A 80 9.53 2.16 10.91
N THR A 81 10.30 1.13 10.54
CA THR A 81 9.83 0.08 9.62
C THR A 81 8.53 -0.53 10.15
N PHE A 82 7.52 -0.61 9.28
CA PHE A 82 6.16 -1.06 9.53
C PHE A 82 5.29 -0.09 10.36
N GLU A 83 5.74 1.11 10.61
CA GLU A 83 4.94 2.18 11.19
C GLU A 83 4.37 3.08 10.11
N ALA A 84 3.04 3.19 10.04
CA ALA A 84 2.35 3.92 8.97
C ALA A 84 2.22 5.41 9.28
N ALA A 85 2.64 6.25 8.33
CA ALA A 85 2.37 7.67 8.33
C ALA A 85 1.04 7.95 7.58
N HIS A 86 0.20 8.80 8.16
CA HIS A 86 -1.05 9.29 7.55
C HIS A 86 -0.96 10.80 7.39
N PHE A 87 -1.13 11.31 6.19
CA PHE A 87 -1.03 12.75 5.93
C PHE A 87 -1.83 13.18 4.70
N SER A 88 -2.08 14.48 4.59
CA SER A 88 -2.78 15.04 3.42
C SER A 88 -1.86 15.12 2.21
N GLY A 89 -2.39 14.81 1.03
CA GLY A 89 -1.70 15.04 -0.24
C GLY A 89 -1.56 16.53 -0.58
N ASP A 90 -2.30 17.42 0.10
CA ASP A 90 -2.15 18.87 0.00
C ASP A 90 -0.92 19.41 0.74
N ASP A 91 -0.41 18.65 1.72
CA ASP A 91 0.72 19.09 2.55
C ASP A 91 2.04 19.06 1.78
N GLU A 92 2.91 20.03 2.06
CA GLU A 92 4.32 19.91 1.71
C GLU A 92 4.96 18.86 2.62
N THR A 93 5.42 17.78 2.01
CA THR A 93 5.99 16.66 2.76
C THR A 93 7.45 16.48 2.36
N HIS A 94 8.36 16.71 3.31
CA HIS A 94 9.79 16.44 3.18
C HIS A 94 10.13 15.15 3.89
N CYS A 95 10.85 14.28 3.19
CA CYS A 95 11.31 12.99 3.69
C CYS A 95 12.81 13.00 3.92
N GLU A 96 13.24 12.56 5.09
CA GLU A 96 14.63 12.26 5.43
C GLU A 96 14.77 10.79 5.78
N LEU A 97 15.92 10.20 5.55
CA LEU A 97 16.18 8.79 5.85
C LEU A 97 16.78 8.66 7.25
N LEU A 98 16.28 7.73 8.07
CA LEU A 98 16.87 7.45 9.39
C LEU A 98 18.28 6.86 9.28
N LYS A 99 18.55 6.08 8.21
CA LYS A 99 19.89 5.52 7.94
C LYS A 99 20.20 5.51 6.44
N LYS A 100 19.94 4.40 5.78
CA LYS A 100 20.17 4.18 4.35
C LYS A 100 18.83 4.12 3.62
N GLU A 101 18.88 3.67 2.37
CA GLU A 101 17.73 3.40 1.52
C GLU A 101 16.58 2.68 2.27
N VAL A 102 15.38 3.14 2.01
CA VAL A 102 14.11 2.58 2.52
C VAL A 102 13.23 2.27 1.31
N THR A 103 12.56 1.12 1.32
CA THR A 103 11.44 0.90 0.39
C THR A 103 10.16 1.29 1.11
N ASP A 104 9.33 2.08 0.44
CA ASP A 104 7.99 2.41 0.90
C ASP A 104 6.91 1.56 0.24
N LEU A 105 5.76 1.48 0.89
CA LEU A 105 4.49 1.05 0.33
C LEU A 105 3.49 2.16 0.57
N GLY A 106 3.05 2.82 -0.50
CA GLY A 106 2.22 4.02 -0.43
C GLY A 106 0.82 3.78 -0.99
N LEU A 107 -0.20 4.14 -0.21
CA LEU A 107 -1.58 4.23 -0.66
C LEU A 107 -1.97 5.71 -0.75
N ILE A 108 -2.45 6.13 -1.93
CA ILE A 108 -3.05 7.44 -2.16
C ILE A 108 -4.53 7.20 -2.44
N TYR A 109 -5.43 7.92 -1.78
CA TYR A 109 -6.87 7.71 -1.95
C TYR A 109 -7.67 9.01 -1.84
N HIS A 110 -8.78 9.06 -2.58
CA HIS A 110 -9.70 10.21 -2.58
C HIS A 110 -10.64 10.13 -1.37
N PRO A 111 -10.53 11.04 -0.37
CA PRO A 111 -11.22 10.90 0.92
C PRO A 111 -12.74 11.04 0.85
N ALA A 112 -13.29 11.67 -0.21
CA ALA A 112 -14.73 11.74 -0.40
C ALA A 112 -15.32 10.42 -0.95
N ARG A 113 -14.49 9.55 -1.55
CA ARG A 113 -14.94 8.31 -2.18
C ARG A 113 -14.55 7.07 -1.36
N ILE A 114 -13.41 7.12 -0.68
CA ILE A 114 -12.84 5.99 0.06
C ILE A 114 -12.44 6.44 1.47
N SER A 115 -12.69 5.61 2.45
CA SER A 115 -12.01 5.62 3.74
C SER A 115 -11.01 4.47 3.75
N ALA A 116 -9.76 4.71 4.16
CA ALA A 116 -8.70 3.73 4.14
C ALA A 116 -7.96 3.65 5.47
N ASN A 117 -7.51 2.44 5.79
CA ASN A 117 -6.63 2.17 6.93
C ASN A 117 -5.65 1.04 6.57
N VAL A 118 -4.54 0.93 7.30
CA VAL A 118 -3.57 -0.15 7.18
C VAL A 118 -3.24 -0.74 8.54
N ARG A 119 -3.07 -2.05 8.57
CA ARG A 119 -2.48 -2.78 9.70
C ARG A 119 -1.36 -3.67 9.19
N VAL A 120 -0.27 -3.75 9.91
CA VAL A 120 0.76 -4.75 9.65
C VAL A 120 0.44 -5.98 10.49
N LEU A 121 0.22 -7.11 9.85
CA LEU A 121 -0.11 -8.37 10.48
C LEU A 121 1.11 -9.29 10.46
N ASN A 122 1.55 -9.69 11.66
CA ASN A 122 2.55 -10.73 11.84
C ASN A 122 1.84 -12.05 12.07
N LEU A 123 2.00 -13.00 11.17
CA LEU A 123 1.31 -14.27 11.17
C LEU A 123 2.29 -15.41 11.51
N PRO A 124 2.38 -15.82 12.78
CA PRO A 124 3.23 -16.95 13.18
C PRO A 124 2.60 -18.32 12.87
N PHE A 125 1.31 -18.34 12.58
CA PHE A 125 0.50 -19.52 12.26
C PHE A 125 -0.68 -19.12 11.37
N PRO A 126 -1.39 -20.09 10.74
CA PRO A 126 -2.55 -19.82 9.90
C PRO A 126 -3.63 -19.01 10.62
N LEU A 127 -4.18 -18.02 9.93
CA LEU A 127 -5.19 -17.10 10.46
C LEU A 127 -6.40 -17.04 9.52
N SER A 128 -7.59 -17.09 10.11
CA SER A 128 -8.83 -16.76 9.39
C SER A 128 -9.38 -15.42 9.88
N LEU A 129 -9.75 -14.56 8.96
CA LEU A 129 -10.37 -13.27 9.23
C LEU A 129 -11.79 -13.26 8.69
N THR A 130 -12.73 -12.73 9.47
CA THR A 130 -14.04 -12.32 8.97
C THR A 130 -13.89 -10.98 8.26
N LEU A 131 -14.47 -10.84 7.09
CA LEU A 131 -14.44 -9.67 6.25
C LEU A 131 -15.86 -9.10 6.08
N GLU A 132 -15.93 -7.84 5.69
CA GLU A 132 -17.17 -7.18 5.31
C GLU A 132 -17.21 -7.13 3.78
N ALA A 133 -18.23 -7.74 3.17
CA ALA A 133 -18.32 -7.95 1.72
C ALA A 133 -18.41 -6.65 0.91
N ASP A 134 -18.82 -5.53 1.53
CA ASP A 134 -18.89 -4.20 0.96
C ASP A 134 -17.55 -3.44 0.96
N LYS A 135 -16.50 -4.04 1.56
CA LYS A 135 -15.15 -3.48 1.60
C LYS A 135 -14.23 -4.15 0.57
N CYS A 136 -13.19 -3.41 0.20
CA CYS A 136 -12.05 -3.95 -0.54
C CYS A 136 -10.85 -4.06 0.41
N TYR A 137 -10.15 -5.19 0.31
CA TYR A 137 -8.94 -5.41 1.11
C TYR A 137 -7.75 -5.63 0.17
N LEU A 138 -6.63 -4.97 0.49
CA LEU A 138 -5.37 -5.17 -0.22
C LEU A 138 -4.39 -5.83 0.76
N CYS A 139 -4.01 -7.06 0.46
CA CYS A 139 -3.09 -7.84 1.30
C CYS A 139 -1.75 -7.93 0.58
N HIS A 140 -0.81 -7.05 0.92
CA HIS A 140 0.53 -7.03 0.33
C HIS A 140 1.49 -7.84 1.19
N LEU A 141 2.09 -8.89 0.63
CA LEU A 141 3.04 -9.72 1.37
C LEU A 141 4.39 -9.01 1.46
N LEU A 142 4.83 -8.72 2.68
CA LEU A 142 6.11 -8.07 2.97
C LEU A 142 7.23 -9.09 3.13
N GLU A 143 6.97 -10.13 3.91
CA GLU A 143 7.96 -11.18 4.24
C GLU A 143 7.29 -12.53 4.42
N GLY A 144 8.04 -13.60 4.18
CA GLY A 144 7.64 -14.97 4.48
C GLY A 144 6.94 -15.69 3.33
N GLN A 145 6.02 -16.58 3.65
CA GLN A 145 5.28 -17.40 2.71
C GLN A 145 3.80 -17.36 3.04
N LEU A 146 2.99 -17.14 2.04
CA LEU A 146 1.54 -17.05 2.17
C LEU A 146 0.87 -17.88 1.09
N THR A 147 -0.17 -18.63 1.48
CA THR A 147 -1.06 -19.32 0.54
C THR A 147 -2.50 -18.93 0.88
N VAL A 148 -3.27 -18.59 -0.13
CA VAL A 148 -4.70 -18.25 0.00
C VAL A 148 -5.47 -19.01 -1.05
N GLN A 149 -6.45 -19.82 -0.66
CA GLN A 149 -7.25 -20.67 -1.56
C GLN A 149 -6.37 -21.55 -2.50
N GLY A 150 -5.25 -22.08 -1.98
CA GLY A 150 -4.31 -22.87 -2.78
C GLY A 150 -3.37 -22.05 -3.67
N GLN A 151 -3.53 -20.74 -3.77
CA GLN A 151 -2.66 -19.86 -4.52
C GLN A 151 -1.51 -19.36 -3.65
N GLN A 152 -0.28 -19.60 -4.09
CA GLN A 152 0.92 -19.06 -3.44
C GLN A 152 1.07 -17.58 -3.75
N VAL A 153 1.48 -16.82 -2.74
CA VAL A 153 1.77 -15.37 -2.82
C VAL A 153 3.21 -15.17 -2.39
N ALA A 154 4.00 -14.51 -3.23
CA ALA A 154 5.39 -14.18 -2.95
C ALA A 154 5.52 -12.78 -2.32
N PRO A 155 6.61 -12.49 -1.57
CA PRO A 155 6.91 -11.13 -1.13
C PRO A 155 6.94 -10.14 -2.31
N GLY A 156 6.30 -8.97 -2.12
CA GLY A 156 6.12 -7.97 -3.17
C GLY A 156 4.83 -8.13 -3.99
N GLU A 157 4.11 -9.23 -3.84
CA GLU A 157 2.82 -9.46 -4.50
C GLU A 157 1.65 -9.02 -3.60
N THR A 158 0.51 -8.74 -4.22
CA THR A 158 -0.69 -8.21 -3.55
C THR A 158 -1.92 -9.01 -3.92
N LEU A 159 -2.66 -9.46 -2.91
CA LEU A 159 -4.03 -9.96 -3.11
C LEU A 159 -5.02 -8.80 -2.99
N VAL A 160 -5.90 -8.67 -3.96
CA VAL A 160 -7.09 -7.82 -3.91
C VAL A 160 -8.28 -8.70 -3.58
N VAL A 161 -8.98 -8.40 -2.49
CA VAL A 161 -10.10 -9.19 -1.96
C VAL A 161 -11.35 -8.32 -1.93
N GLN A 162 -12.39 -8.73 -2.65
CA GLN A 162 -13.66 -8.00 -2.76
C GLN A 162 -14.84 -8.96 -2.75
N GLY A 163 -15.92 -8.59 -2.04
CA GLY A 163 -17.15 -9.39 -2.00
C GLY A 163 -16.98 -10.72 -1.27
N GLU A 164 -15.99 -10.84 -0.39
CA GLU A 164 -15.76 -12.02 0.44
C GLU A 164 -16.13 -11.73 1.90
N GLU A 165 -16.76 -12.69 2.56
CA GLU A 165 -17.12 -12.60 3.97
C GLU A 165 -16.03 -13.14 4.91
N SER A 166 -15.06 -13.85 4.35
CA SER A 166 -13.91 -14.36 5.09
C SER A 166 -12.71 -14.62 4.20
N ILE A 167 -11.53 -14.63 4.79
CA ILE A 167 -10.29 -15.07 4.15
C ILE A 167 -9.49 -15.93 5.12
N ARG A 168 -8.88 -17.00 4.62
CA ARG A 168 -7.94 -17.82 5.37
C ARG A 168 -6.54 -17.66 4.79
N PHE A 169 -5.64 -17.21 5.65
CA PHE A 169 -4.21 -17.15 5.39
C PHE A 169 -3.55 -18.43 5.89
N GLU A 170 -3.00 -19.21 4.97
CA GLU A 170 -2.10 -20.33 5.29
C GLU A 170 -0.67 -19.80 5.14
N CYS A 171 0.06 -19.76 6.23
CA CYS A 171 1.35 -19.11 6.29
C CYS A 171 2.42 -19.97 6.97
N GLY A 172 3.66 -19.76 6.57
CA GLY A 172 4.83 -20.26 7.26
C GLY A 172 5.20 -19.39 8.48
N LYS A 173 6.26 -19.78 9.18
CA LYS A 173 6.82 -18.96 10.26
C LYS A 173 7.33 -17.62 9.69
N LYS A 174 7.17 -16.55 10.48
CA LYS A 174 7.63 -15.18 10.12
C LYS A 174 6.98 -14.60 8.84
N THR A 175 5.69 -14.81 8.66
CA THR A 175 4.95 -14.16 7.59
C THR A 175 4.44 -12.80 8.05
N THR A 176 4.76 -11.75 7.31
CA THR A 176 4.34 -10.36 7.59
C THR A 176 3.66 -9.79 6.37
N LEU A 177 2.48 -9.20 6.55
CA LEU A 177 1.76 -8.54 5.47
C LEU A 177 1.20 -7.18 5.87
N ALA A 178 1.16 -6.25 4.93
CA ALA A 178 0.41 -5.02 5.04
C ALA A 178 -1.03 -5.29 4.59
N PHE A 179 -1.97 -5.12 5.51
CA PHE A 179 -3.39 -5.36 5.32
C PHE A 179 -4.14 -4.03 5.27
N PHE A 180 -4.45 -3.56 4.06
CA PHE A 180 -5.25 -2.36 3.86
C PHE A 180 -6.73 -2.72 3.84
N THR A 181 -7.54 -1.90 4.50
CA THR A 181 -9.00 -1.93 4.43
C THR A 181 -9.47 -0.67 3.75
N LEU A 182 -10.20 -0.82 2.66
CA LEU A 182 -10.78 0.26 1.86
C LEU A 182 -12.29 0.17 1.95
N GLN A 183 -12.92 1.20 2.51
CA GLN A 183 -14.37 1.31 2.61
C GLN A 183 -14.87 2.33 1.59
N PRO A 184 -15.62 1.93 0.55
CA PRO A 184 -16.31 2.88 -0.31
C PRO A 184 -17.27 3.76 0.49
N LYS A 185 -17.27 5.04 0.23
CA LYS A 185 -18.24 5.98 0.80
C LYS A 185 -19.42 6.11 -0.14
N GLN A 186 -20.62 6.04 0.41
CA GLN A 186 -21.82 6.36 -0.35
C GLN A 186 -21.75 7.82 -0.80
N ALA A 187 -22.11 8.09 -2.05
CA ALA A 187 -22.28 9.46 -2.51
C ALA A 187 -23.33 10.13 -1.59
N ALA A 188 -22.99 11.31 -1.06
CA ALA A 188 -23.97 12.11 -0.37
C ALA A 188 -25.10 12.43 -1.37
N VAL A 189 -26.30 11.99 -1.06
CA VAL A 189 -27.53 12.24 -1.84
C VAL A 189 -27.90 13.70 -1.73
#